data_4e0200d5d2634a9bfdc563974bc2773e
#
_entry.id   4e0200d5d2634a9bfdc563974bc2773e
#
_cell.length_a   1.000
_cell.length_b   1.000
_cell.length_c   1.000
_cell.angle_alpha   90.00
_cell.angle_beta   90.00
_cell.angle_gamma   90.00
#
_symmetry.space_group_name_H-M   'P 1'
#
loop_
_entity.id
_entity.type
_entity.pdbx_description
1 polymer ?
#
loop_
_entity_poly.entity_id
_entity_poly.type
_entity_poly.pdbx_seq_one_letter_code
_entity_poly.pdbx_strand_id
1 'polypeptide(L)'
;NAKLGAVHGFAGVIGGLVPVAHGAICAALLAPVTEANVRALRERAADHPALAAYRQAAELLTGRSDATVEDGVEWIAATVRQLGITGLAAGGLDPALVDEVVDKTGSSSSTKGNPIDLTPAELQQALVAAL
;
A
#
# COMPACT_ATOMS: atom_id res chain seq x y z
N ASN A 1 -4.23 20.44 3.96
CA ASN A 1 -3.17 19.53 4.40
C ASN A 1 -3.39 18.11 3.91
N ALA A 2 -2.59 17.72 2.94
CA ALA A 2 -2.58 16.35 2.51
C ALA A 2 -1.93 15.50 3.59
N LYS A 3 -2.71 14.65 4.24
CA LYS A 3 -2.17 13.62 5.13
C LYS A 3 -1.72 12.44 4.28
N LEU A 4 -0.56 11.91 4.60
CA LEU A 4 -0.03 10.74 3.93
C LEU A 4 -0.71 9.48 4.50
N GLY A 5 -0.59 8.37 3.81
CA GLY A 5 -1.19 7.11 4.23
C GLY A 5 -0.17 6.06 4.62
N ALA A 6 -0.63 4.81 4.72
CA ALA A 6 0.20 3.68 5.13
C ALA A 6 1.40 3.45 4.20
N VAL A 7 1.27 3.71 2.89
CA VAL A 7 2.39 3.60 1.95
C VAL A 7 3.57 4.46 2.41
N HIS A 8 3.30 5.73 2.73
CA HIS A 8 4.34 6.65 3.19
C HIS A 8 4.83 6.31 4.60
N GLY A 9 3.96 5.79 5.45
CA GLY A 9 4.35 5.29 6.77
C GLY A 9 5.37 4.18 6.66
N PHE A 10 5.11 3.19 5.82
CA PHE A 10 6.07 2.13 5.53
C PHE A 10 7.35 2.66 4.88
N ALA A 11 7.21 3.53 3.88
CA ALA A 11 8.35 4.03 3.13
C ALA A 11 9.31 4.84 4.02
N GLY A 12 8.79 5.59 4.98
CA GLY A 12 9.61 6.32 5.94
C GLY A 12 10.44 5.39 6.81
N VAL A 13 9.83 4.30 7.29
CA VAL A 13 10.53 3.31 8.13
C VAL A 13 11.52 2.51 7.30
N ILE A 14 11.09 1.97 6.15
CA ILE A 14 11.92 1.11 5.31
C ILE A 14 13.09 1.88 4.70
N GLY A 15 12.87 3.13 4.32
CA GLY A 15 13.91 3.99 3.75
C GLY A 15 15.12 4.18 4.65
N GLY A 16 14.95 4.05 5.96
CA GLY A 16 16.06 4.08 6.92
C GLY A 16 16.80 2.74 7.05
N LEU A 17 16.27 1.67 6.46
CA LEU A 17 16.81 0.32 6.62
C LEU A 17 17.47 -0.23 5.34
N VAL A 18 17.06 0.25 4.17
CA VAL A 18 17.53 -0.30 2.90
C VAL A 18 17.95 0.81 1.93
N PRO A 19 18.94 0.55 1.06
CA PRO A 19 19.42 1.54 0.08
C PRO A 19 18.54 1.53 -1.18
N VAL A 20 17.24 1.68 -1.02
CA VAL A 20 16.27 1.70 -2.13
C VAL A 20 15.64 3.09 -2.19
N ALA A 21 15.47 3.62 -3.41
CA ALA A 21 14.85 4.92 -3.60
C ALA A 21 13.42 4.94 -3.03
N HIS A 22 13.06 6.05 -2.38
CA HIS A 22 11.75 6.22 -1.75
C HIS A 22 10.60 5.89 -2.70
N GLY A 23 10.68 6.39 -3.94
CA GLY A 23 9.64 6.11 -4.95
C GLY A 23 9.50 4.63 -5.30
N ALA A 24 10.60 3.88 -5.32
CA ALA A 24 10.55 2.45 -5.59
C ALA A 24 9.91 1.69 -4.42
N ILE A 25 10.20 2.10 -3.18
CA ILE A 25 9.56 1.53 -1.99
C ILE A 25 8.04 1.77 -2.06
N CYS A 26 7.64 3.01 -2.34
CA CYS A 26 6.22 3.36 -2.48
C CYS A 26 5.55 2.55 -3.58
N ALA A 27 6.20 2.37 -4.72
CA ALA A 27 5.66 1.61 -5.84
C ALA A 27 5.43 0.13 -5.46
N ALA A 28 6.37 -0.47 -4.74
CA ALA A 28 6.23 -1.86 -4.30
C ALA A 28 5.06 -2.06 -3.32
N LEU A 29 4.75 -1.04 -2.54
CA LEU A 29 3.71 -1.10 -1.51
C LEU A 29 2.33 -0.64 -1.99
N LEU A 30 2.25 0.06 -3.11
CA LEU A 30 1.01 0.73 -3.51
C LEU A 30 -0.15 -0.25 -3.72
N ALA A 31 0.05 -1.31 -4.49
CA ALA A 31 -1.00 -2.30 -4.72
C ALA A 31 -1.37 -3.08 -3.45
N PRO A 32 -0.40 -3.64 -2.68
CA PRO A 32 -0.73 -4.35 -1.44
C PRO A 32 -1.44 -3.49 -0.40
N VAL A 33 -1.01 -2.24 -0.21
CA VAL A 33 -1.65 -1.35 0.76
C VAL A 33 -3.03 -0.93 0.29
N THR A 34 -3.21 -0.65 -1.00
CA THR A 34 -4.52 -0.34 -1.56
C THR A 34 -5.49 -1.50 -1.33
N GLU A 35 -5.05 -2.72 -1.60
CA GLU A 35 -5.86 -3.91 -1.36
C GLU A 35 -6.24 -4.05 0.12
N ALA A 36 -5.30 -3.83 1.03
CA ALA A 36 -5.56 -3.88 2.47
C ALA A 36 -6.56 -2.81 2.90
N ASN A 37 -6.42 -1.58 2.39
CA ASN A 37 -7.35 -0.49 2.68
C ASN A 37 -8.77 -0.82 2.21
N VAL A 38 -8.91 -1.32 0.99
CA VAL A 38 -10.22 -1.66 0.43
C VAL A 38 -10.88 -2.78 1.23
N ARG A 39 -10.13 -3.80 1.57
CA ARG A 39 -10.64 -4.91 2.38
C ARG A 39 -11.12 -4.43 3.75
N ALA A 40 -10.31 -3.62 4.43
CA ALA A 40 -10.65 -3.07 5.73
C ALA A 40 -11.87 -2.15 5.67
N LEU A 41 -11.96 -1.31 4.65
CA LEU A 41 -13.11 -0.42 4.45
C LEU A 41 -14.40 -1.23 4.22
N ARG A 42 -14.34 -2.26 3.39
CA ARG A 42 -15.51 -3.12 3.13
C ARG A 42 -15.98 -3.86 4.39
N GLU A 43 -15.04 -4.26 5.24
CA GLU A 43 -15.36 -4.99 6.47
C GLU A 43 -15.89 -4.09 7.58
N ARG A 44 -15.35 -2.87 7.72
CA ARG A 44 -15.61 -2.02 8.89
C ARG A 44 -16.27 -0.69 8.59
N ALA A 45 -16.27 -0.25 7.34
CA ALA A 45 -16.81 1.07 6.96
C ALA A 45 -17.32 1.05 5.51
N ALA A 46 -18.26 0.14 5.21
CA ALA A 46 -18.76 -0.11 3.85
C ALA A 46 -19.33 1.15 3.16
N ASP A 47 -19.75 2.14 3.94
CA ASP A 47 -20.29 3.42 3.39
C ASP A 47 -19.22 4.50 3.21
N HIS A 48 -17.96 4.20 3.51
CA HIS A 48 -16.90 5.20 3.44
C HIS A 48 -16.70 5.70 2.00
N PRO A 49 -16.61 7.03 1.80
CA PRO A 49 -16.49 7.59 0.44
C PRO A 49 -15.20 7.20 -0.28
N ALA A 50 -14.17 6.75 0.44
CA ALA A 50 -12.93 6.28 -0.16
C ALA A 50 -13.15 5.10 -1.10
N LEU A 51 -14.14 4.22 -0.84
CA LEU A 51 -14.43 3.07 -1.72
C LEU A 51 -14.86 3.54 -3.11
N ALA A 52 -15.70 4.56 -3.19
CA ALA A 52 -16.10 5.15 -4.47
C ALA A 52 -14.91 5.81 -5.17
N ALA A 53 -14.04 6.47 -4.42
CA ALA A 53 -12.84 7.09 -4.96
C ALA A 53 -11.87 6.05 -5.54
N TYR A 54 -11.68 4.92 -4.87
CA TYR A 54 -10.86 3.83 -5.40
C TYR A 54 -11.44 3.25 -6.69
N ARG A 55 -12.76 3.09 -6.76
CA ARG A 55 -13.41 2.61 -7.99
C ARG A 55 -13.23 3.60 -9.13
N GLN A 56 -13.41 4.90 -8.88
CA GLN A 56 -13.18 5.93 -9.90
C GLN A 56 -11.73 5.92 -10.39
N ALA A 57 -10.79 5.77 -9.47
CA ALA A 57 -9.37 5.64 -9.84
C ALA A 57 -9.14 4.42 -10.73
N ALA A 58 -9.77 3.29 -10.42
CA ALA A 58 -9.67 2.09 -11.24
C ALA A 58 -10.22 2.31 -12.65
N GLU A 59 -11.34 3.01 -12.79
CA GLU A 59 -11.90 3.36 -14.10
C GLU A 59 -10.93 4.21 -14.91
N LEU A 60 -10.30 5.20 -14.27
CA LEU A 60 -9.35 6.08 -14.92
C LEU A 60 -8.07 5.34 -15.34
N LEU A 61 -7.54 4.49 -14.47
CA LEU A 61 -6.30 3.75 -14.74
C LEU A 61 -6.48 2.72 -15.84
N THR A 62 -7.56 1.97 -15.81
CA THR A 62 -7.82 0.90 -16.78
C THR A 62 -8.42 1.42 -18.09
N GLY A 63 -8.99 2.61 -18.09
CA GLY A 63 -9.73 3.16 -19.23
C GLY A 63 -11.10 2.50 -19.43
N ARG A 64 -11.59 1.74 -18.44
CA ARG A 64 -12.86 1.01 -18.54
C ARG A 64 -13.85 1.52 -17.51
N SER A 65 -15.06 1.87 -17.96
CA SER A 65 -16.13 2.37 -17.09
C SER A 65 -16.74 1.28 -16.19
N ASP A 66 -16.50 0.01 -16.50
CA ASP A 66 -16.96 -1.14 -15.72
C ASP A 66 -15.90 -1.71 -14.79
N ALA A 67 -14.75 -1.03 -14.65
CA ALA A 67 -13.65 -1.52 -13.83
C ALA A 67 -14.03 -1.59 -12.36
N THR A 68 -13.63 -2.68 -11.72
CA THR A 68 -13.73 -2.85 -10.26
C THR A 68 -12.48 -2.31 -9.58
N VAL A 69 -12.52 -2.18 -8.25
CA VAL A 69 -11.33 -1.81 -7.47
C VAL A 69 -10.22 -2.84 -7.69
N GLU A 70 -10.57 -4.12 -7.76
CA GLU A 70 -9.63 -5.22 -8.00
C GLU A 70 -8.92 -5.07 -9.34
N ASP A 71 -9.63 -4.64 -10.38
CA ASP A 71 -9.03 -4.34 -11.69
C ASP A 71 -7.99 -3.23 -11.58
N GLY A 72 -8.28 -2.21 -10.78
CA GLY A 72 -7.35 -1.12 -10.54
C GLY A 72 -6.10 -1.58 -9.79
N VAL A 73 -6.26 -2.39 -8.77
CA VAL A 73 -5.14 -2.96 -8.00
C VAL A 73 -4.27 -3.82 -8.91
N GLU A 74 -4.86 -4.68 -9.74
CA GLU A 74 -4.12 -5.50 -10.68
C GLU A 74 -3.39 -4.65 -11.73
N TRP A 75 -4.02 -3.58 -12.20
CA TRP A 75 -3.38 -2.65 -13.14
C TRP A 75 -2.11 -2.05 -12.52
N ILE A 76 -2.18 -1.61 -11.27
CA ILE A 76 -1.02 -1.06 -10.55
C ILE A 76 0.06 -2.12 -10.41
N ALA A 77 -0.29 -3.31 -9.96
CA ALA A 77 0.67 -4.40 -9.78
C ALA A 77 1.36 -4.79 -11.08
N ALA A 78 0.59 -4.90 -12.17
CA ALA A 78 1.14 -5.21 -13.48
C ALA A 78 2.09 -4.12 -13.97
N THR A 79 1.72 -2.85 -13.79
CA THR A 79 2.56 -1.72 -14.20
C THR A 79 3.88 -1.70 -13.44
N VAL A 80 3.85 -1.95 -12.14
CA VAL A 80 5.05 -2.02 -11.30
C VAL A 80 5.98 -3.13 -11.79
N ARG A 81 5.43 -4.31 -12.11
CA ARG A 81 6.21 -5.42 -12.70
C ARG A 81 6.83 -5.04 -14.05
N GLN A 82 6.06 -4.40 -14.92
CA GLN A 82 6.53 -3.97 -16.25
C GLN A 82 7.67 -2.95 -16.16
N LEU A 83 7.64 -2.09 -15.13
CA LEU A 83 8.70 -1.10 -14.91
C LEU A 83 9.97 -1.72 -14.31
N GLY A 84 9.94 -3.01 -13.98
CA GLY A 84 11.10 -3.70 -13.42
C GLY A 84 11.35 -3.37 -11.95
N ILE A 85 10.36 -2.83 -11.25
CA ILE A 85 10.48 -2.54 -9.82
C ILE A 85 10.33 -3.86 -9.06
N THR A 86 11.38 -4.21 -8.31
CA THR A 86 11.44 -5.47 -7.57
C THR A 86 10.72 -5.37 -6.23
N GLY A 87 10.42 -6.52 -5.63
CA GLY A 87 9.93 -6.59 -4.26
C GLY A 87 10.97 -6.07 -3.26
N LEU A 88 10.52 -5.78 -2.06
CA LEU A 88 11.37 -5.17 -1.02
C LEU A 88 12.46 -6.10 -0.52
N ALA A 89 12.23 -7.42 -0.51
CA ALA A 89 13.27 -8.38 -0.13
C ALA A 89 14.44 -8.36 -1.11
N ALA A 90 14.15 -8.32 -2.41
CA ALA A 90 15.18 -8.20 -3.45
C ALA A 90 15.92 -6.86 -3.35
N GLY A 91 15.25 -5.81 -2.86
CA GLY A 91 15.86 -4.51 -2.59
C GLY A 91 16.71 -4.45 -1.33
N GLY A 92 16.72 -5.51 -0.53
CA GLY A 92 17.57 -5.61 0.65
C GLY A 92 16.85 -5.63 2.00
N LEU A 93 15.50 -5.58 2.01
CA LEU A 93 14.76 -5.69 3.27
C LEU A 93 14.79 -7.14 3.77
N ASP A 94 15.38 -7.33 4.95
CA ASP A 94 15.40 -8.63 5.60
C ASP A 94 13.96 -9.00 6.07
N PRO A 95 13.40 -10.13 5.60
CA PRO A 95 12.08 -10.56 6.05
C PRO A 95 11.95 -10.73 7.58
N ALA A 96 13.05 -10.95 8.29
CA ALA A 96 13.05 -11.04 9.75
C ALA A 96 12.69 -9.69 10.42
N LEU A 97 12.77 -8.58 9.70
CA LEU A 97 12.45 -7.24 10.22
C LEU A 97 10.97 -6.85 10.03
N VAL A 98 10.15 -7.71 9.45
CA VAL A 98 8.74 -7.41 9.14
C VAL A 98 8.00 -6.92 10.38
N ASP A 99 8.09 -7.62 11.50
CA ASP A 99 7.38 -7.25 12.72
C ASP A 99 7.82 -5.89 13.26
N GLU A 100 9.12 -5.62 13.23
CA GLU A 100 9.65 -4.32 13.65
C GLU A 100 9.17 -3.19 12.75
N VAL A 101 9.17 -3.40 11.43
CA VAL A 101 8.69 -2.42 10.46
C VAL A 101 7.21 -2.15 10.66
N VAL A 102 6.40 -3.19 10.86
CA VAL A 102 4.96 -3.05 11.13
C VAL A 102 4.72 -2.22 12.38
N ASP A 103 5.43 -2.51 13.45
CA ASP A 103 5.29 -1.80 14.72
C ASP A 103 5.60 -0.31 14.58
N LYS A 104 6.73 0.00 13.96
CA LYS A 104 7.14 1.39 13.72
C LYS A 104 6.20 2.12 12.76
N THR A 105 5.71 1.43 11.73
CA THR A 105 4.76 2.00 10.77
C THR A 105 3.45 2.34 11.45
N GLY A 106 2.96 1.46 12.31
CA GLY A 106 1.71 1.69 13.05
C GLY A 106 1.75 2.93 13.94
N SER A 107 2.92 3.29 14.46
CA SER A 107 3.11 4.50 15.27
C SER A 107 3.49 5.74 14.47
N SER A 108 3.73 5.61 13.17
CA SER A 108 4.14 6.74 12.33
C SER A 108 3.01 7.75 12.16
N SER A 109 3.33 9.04 12.24
CA SER A 109 2.36 10.11 11.99
C SER A 109 1.86 10.09 10.54
N SER A 110 2.67 9.66 9.60
CA SER A 110 2.27 9.55 8.18
C SER A 110 1.15 8.53 7.99
N THR A 111 1.16 7.44 8.74
CA THR A 111 0.15 6.40 8.67
C THR A 111 -1.23 6.89 9.11
N LYS A 112 -1.29 7.89 9.99
CA LYS A 112 -2.54 8.47 10.47
C LYS A 112 -3.38 9.14 9.39
N GLY A 113 -2.82 9.41 8.22
CA GLY A 113 -3.55 9.94 7.07
C GLY A 113 -4.25 8.87 6.23
N ASN A 114 -4.09 7.59 6.58
CA ASN A 114 -4.72 6.50 5.86
C ASN A 114 -6.25 6.59 5.98
N PRO A 115 -7.01 6.21 4.93
CA PRO A 115 -8.48 6.33 4.96
C PRO A 115 -9.15 5.48 6.05
N ILE A 116 -8.47 4.47 6.53
CA ILE A 116 -8.93 3.64 7.66
C ILE A 116 -7.71 3.17 8.45
N ASP A 117 -7.87 3.06 9.76
CA ASP A 117 -6.80 2.52 10.60
C ASP A 117 -6.64 1.03 10.33
N LEU A 118 -5.46 0.64 9.83
CA LEU A 118 -5.13 -0.75 9.59
C LEU A 118 -4.60 -1.38 10.89
N THR A 119 -5.04 -2.59 11.16
CA THR A 119 -4.53 -3.38 12.29
C THR A 119 -3.08 -3.81 12.00
N PRO A 120 -2.30 -4.17 13.05
CA PRO A 120 -0.97 -4.76 12.82
C PRO A 120 -0.98 -5.96 11.88
N ALA A 121 -1.99 -6.82 11.97
CA ALA A 121 -2.12 -7.96 11.06
C ALA A 121 -2.35 -7.52 9.61
N GLU A 122 -3.15 -6.50 9.38
CA GLU A 122 -3.40 -5.95 8.03
C GLU A 122 -2.14 -5.30 7.46
N LEU A 123 -1.41 -4.54 8.29
CA LEU A 123 -0.13 -3.96 7.89
C LEU A 123 0.89 -5.04 7.55
N GLN A 124 0.95 -6.10 8.34
CA GLN A 124 1.85 -7.23 8.10
C GLN A 124 1.53 -7.92 6.78
N GLN A 125 0.27 -8.19 6.51
CA GLN A 125 -0.14 -8.82 5.24
C GLN A 125 0.26 -7.96 4.04
N ALA A 126 0.04 -6.66 4.10
CA ALA A 126 0.43 -5.75 3.03
C ALA A 126 1.94 -5.75 2.81
N LEU A 127 2.72 -5.69 3.89
CA LEU A 127 4.18 -5.69 3.79
C LEU A 127 4.72 -7.01 3.24
N VAL A 128 4.20 -8.13 3.71
CA VAL A 128 4.61 -9.47 3.22
C VAL A 128 4.32 -9.59 1.72
N ALA A 129 3.18 -9.10 1.26
CA ALA A 129 2.83 -9.11 -0.17
C ALA A 129 3.78 -8.23 -1.00
N ALA A 130 4.44 -7.25 -0.39
CA ALA A 130 5.37 -6.35 -1.07
C ALA A 130 6.83 -6.86 -1.08
N LEU A 131 7.12 -7.91 -0.34
CA LEU A 131 8.47 -8.48 -0.29
C LEU A 131 8.85 -9.14 -1.63
#